data_4c41cd0ee1c74dd4a79e1cc7c0ef1f1f
#
_entry.id   4c41cd0ee1c74dd4a79e1cc7c0ef1f1f
#
_cell.length_a   1.000
_cell.length_b   1.000
_cell.length_c   1.000
_cell.angle_alpha   90.00
_cell.angle_beta   90.00
_cell.angle_gamma   90.00
#
_symmetry.space_group_name_H-M   'P 1'
#
loop_
_entity.id
_entity.type
_entity.pdbx_description
1 polymer ?
#
loop_
_entity_poly.entity_id
_entity_poly.type
_entity_poly.pdbx_seq_one_letter_code
_entity_poly.pdbx_strand_id
1 'polypeptide(L)'
;KNPAVLKLKNKIIEYKLLVYPDLYFGEGYLNEEDLDNFRREVNKPGLSSYPHPWLMPNYWQFPVVSMGLGPILGIYQAHVMRYLSARGLVPRNDRKVWVFCGDGEMDEPESKGAIGLAGREQLENLIFVVNCNLQRLDGPVRGNGKIIQELEGIFRGAGWNVIKVIWGSYWDSLLANDKSGH
;
A
#
# COMPACT_ATOMS: atom_id res chain seq x y z
N LYS A 1 -6.25 -10.27 21.61
CA LYS A 1 -6.18 -9.26 20.53
C LYS A 1 -5.82 -7.95 21.22
N ASN A 2 -4.70 -7.32 20.82
CA ASN A 2 -4.21 -6.11 21.48
C ASN A 2 -5.17 -4.95 21.21
N PRO A 3 -5.75 -4.29 22.24
CA PRO A 3 -6.67 -3.14 22.08
C PRO A 3 -6.03 -1.97 21.30
N ALA A 4 -4.70 -1.80 21.38
CA ALA A 4 -3.95 -0.80 20.64
C ALA A 4 -4.05 -1.02 19.14
N VAL A 5 -3.97 -2.26 18.66
CA VAL A 5 -4.11 -2.62 17.24
C VAL A 5 -5.52 -2.31 16.73
N LEU A 6 -6.55 -2.52 17.55
CA LEU A 6 -7.93 -2.21 17.19
C LEU A 6 -8.18 -0.69 17.11
N LYS A 7 -7.62 0.07 18.07
CA LYS A 7 -7.66 1.53 18.09
C LYS A 7 -6.90 2.15 16.91
N LEU A 8 -5.83 1.48 16.50
CA LEU A 8 -5.03 1.85 15.34
C LEU A 8 -5.78 1.63 14.03
N LYS A 9 -6.44 0.47 13.86
CA LYS A 9 -7.25 0.18 12.67
C LYS A 9 -8.30 1.26 12.43
N ASN A 10 -8.95 1.73 13.49
CA ASN A 10 -9.93 2.80 13.38
C ASN A 10 -9.30 4.15 13.00
N LYS A 11 -8.10 4.46 13.51
CA LYS A 11 -7.35 5.67 13.11
C LYS A 11 -6.85 5.61 11.67
N ILE A 12 -6.47 4.44 11.17
CA ILE A 12 -5.96 4.24 9.81
C ILE A 12 -7.07 4.34 8.77
N ILE A 13 -8.28 3.90 9.09
CA ILE A 13 -9.46 4.04 8.22
C ILE A 13 -9.81 5.53 8.02
N GLU A 14 -9.54 6.36 9.02
CA GLU A 14 -9.83 7.80 8.98
C GLU A 14 -8.79 8.60 8.19
N TYR A 15 -7.57 8.06 8.00
CA TYR A 15 -6.48 8.73 7.29
C TYR A 15 -6.02 7.86 6.11
N LYS A 16 -6.37 8.26 4.91
CA LYS A 16 -5.99 7.69 3.60
C LYS A 16 -4.46 7.57 3.40
N LEU A 17 -3.73 6.91 4.26
CA LEU A 17 -2.29 6.80 4.10
C LEU A 17 -1.86 5.37 3.78
N LEU A 18 -1.30 5.26 2.69
CA LEU A 18 -0.50 4.34 1.88
C LEU A 18 0.52 3.48 2.62
N VAL A 19 0.52 3.52 3.91
CA VAL A 19 1.40 2.70 4.74
C VAL A 19 0.52 1.94 5.70
N TYR A 20 0.65 0.63 5.69
CA TYR A 20 0.01 -0.21 6.69
C TYR A 20 0.91 -0.26 7.94
N PRO A 21 0.75 0.69 8.88
CA PRO A 21 1.55 0.71 10.12
C PRO A 21 1.40 -0.61 10.89
N ASP A 22 0.25 -1.27 10.76
CA ASP A 22 -0.01 -2.55 11.40
C ASP A 22 1.00 -3.63 11.00
N LEU A 23 1.39 -3.68 9.73
CA LEU A 23 2.37 -4.66 9.26
C LEU A 23 3.73 -4.38 9.88
N TYR A 24 4.15 -3.12 9.84
CA TYR A 24 5.45 -2.69 10.36
C TYR A 24 5.50 -2.64 11.88
N PHE A 25 4.38 -2.35 12.54
CA PHE A 25 4.25 -2.48 13.98
C PHE A 25 4.38 -3.96 14.42
N GLY A 26 3.72 -4.87 13.70
CA GLY A 26 3.82 -6.31 13.94
C GLY A 26 5.24 -6.86 13.75
N GLU A 27 6.06 -6.24 12.90
CA GLU A 27 7.45 -6.58 12.66
C GLU A 27 8.45 -5.84 13.58
N GLY A 28 7.98 -4.96 14.45
CA GLY A 28 8.79 -4.25 15.45
C GLY A 28 9.56 -3.02 14.93
N TYR A 29 9.23 -2.51 13.73
CA TYR A 29 9.82 -1.29 13.20
C TYR A 29 9.24 -0.01 13.83
N LEU A 30 8.04 -0.07 14.35
CA LEU A 30 7.33 1.01 14.99
C LEU A 30 6.88 0.59 16.39
N ASN A 31 6.80 1.55 17.29
CA ASN A 31 6.25 1.38 18.63
C ASN A 31 4.93 2.17 18.79
N GLU A 32 4.26 2.02 19.93
CA GLU A 32 2.99 2.71 20.18
C GLU A 32 3.14 4.23 20.19
N GLU A 33 4.27 4.75 20.69
CA GLU A 33 4.54 6.19 20.73
C GLU A 33 4.70 6.77 19.32
N ASP A 34 5.35 6.04 18.40
CA ASP A 34 5.46 6.45 16.99
C ASP A 34 4.08 6.63 16.36
N LEU A 35 3.14 5.75 16.69
CA LEU A 35 1.79 5.76 16.16
C LEU A 35 0.91 6.83 16.83
N ASP A 36 1.06 7.04 18.13
CA ASP A 36 0.35 8.09 18.86
C ASP A 36 0.78 9.50 18.41
N ASN A 37 2.03 9.63 17.97
CA ASN A 37 2.59 10.85 17.41
C ASN A 37 2.47 10.96 15.89
N PHE A 38 1.65 10.12 15.24
CA PHE A 38 1.43 10.21 13.81
C PHE A 38 1.00 11.61 13.37
N ARG A 39 1.66 12.14 12.34
CA ARG A 39 1.45 13.49 11.79
C ARG A 39 1.76 14.65 12.78
N ARG A 40 2.63 14.40 13.74
CA ARG A 40 3.07 15.40 14.72
C ARG A 40 4.58 15.65 14.68
N GLU A 41 5.21 15.32 13.55
CA GLU A 41 6.66 15.40 13.33
C GLU A 41 7.27 16.78 13.57
N VAL A 42 6.47 17.84 13.52
CA VAL A 42 6.93 19.20 13.85
C VAL A 42 7.23 19.36 15.35
N ASN A 43 6.49 18.65 16.18
CA ASN A 43 6.56 18.82 17.65
C ASN A 43 7.19 17.62 18.35
N LYS A 44 7.11 16.44 17.77
CA LYS A 44 7.53 15.18 18.38
C LYS A 44 8.03 14.18 17.34
N PRO A 45 9.01 13.33 17.67
CA PRO A 45 9.34 12.19 16.85
C PRO A 45 8.16 11.23 16.78
N GLY A 46 7.97 10.58 15.65
CA GLY A 46 6.90 9.62 15.41
C GLY A 46 6.71 9.36 13.92
N LEU A 47 5.68 8.61 13.58
CA LEU A 47 5.36 8.30 12.20
C LEU A 47 4.98 9.58 11.44
N SER A 48 5.79 9.95 10.46
CA SER A 48 5.63 11.17 9.67
C SER A 48 4.37 11.18 8.82
N SER A 49 3.87 12.38 8.51
CA SER A 49 2.70 12.58 7.63
C SER A 49 2.90 12.01 6.24
N TYR A 50 4.13 12.08 5.73
CA TYR A 50 4.52 11.57 4.41
C TYR A 50 5.75 10.68 4.52
N PRO A 51 5.83 9.61 3.70
CA PRO A 51 7.04 8.82 3.56
C PRO A 51 8.20 9.69 3.10
N HIS A 52 9.21 9.87 3.95
CA HIS A 52 10.41 10.61 3.60
C HIS A 52 11.63 10.08 4.34
N PRO A 53 12.68 9.63 3.64
CA PRO A 53 13.87 9.04 4.26
C PRO A 53 14.60 9.98 5.23
N TRP A 54 14.51 11.29 5.06
CA TRP A 54 15.13 12.25 6.00
C TRP A 54 14.40 12.35 7.33
N LEU A 55 13.08 12.12 7.31
CA LEU A 55 12.27 12.14 8.53
C LEU A 55 12.42 10.83 9.32
N MET A 56 12.50 9.71 8.62
CA MET A 56 12.62 8.37 9.23
C MET A 56 13.57 7.50 8.38
N PRO A 57 14.90 7.71 8.46
CA PRO A 57 15.87 7.08 7.57
C PRO A 57 15.96 5.56 7.70
N ASN A 58 15.61 5.02 8.84
CA ASN A 58 15.59 3.57 9.07
C ASN A 58 14.28 2.90 8.66
N TYR A 59 13.29 3.70 8.25
CA TYR A 59 11.94 3.23 7.97
C TYR A 59 11.55 3.48 6.50
N TRP A 60 11.62 4.73 6.04
CA TRP A 60 11.29 5.09 4.68
C TRP A 60 12.46 4.90 3.73
N GLN A 61 12.21 4.26 2.59
CA GLN A 61 13.21 4.09 1.53
C GLN A 61 13.04 5.10 0.40
N PHE A 62 11.82 5.54 0.16
CA PHE A 62 11.49 6.49 -0.91
C PHE A 62 10.61 7.63 -0.38
N PRO A 63 10.85 8.88 -0.86
CA PRO A 63 9.93 9.98 -0.64
C PRO A 63 8.77 9.84 -1.63
N VAL A 64 7.62 9.41 -1.18
CA VAL A 64 6.44 9.23 -2.01
C VAL A 64 5.21 9.88 -1.39
N VAL A 65 4.32 10.32 -2.26
CA VAL A 65 2.97 10.77 -1.94
C VAL A 65 1.99 10.08 -2.89
N SER A 66 0.69 10.14 -2.60
CA SER A 66 -0.38 9.46 -3.36
C SER A 66 -0.61 10.03 -4.76
N MET A 67 0.45 10.25 -5.53
CA MET A 67 0.45 10.86 -6.87
C MET A 67 1.04 9.93 -7.94
N GLY A 68 0.96 8.62 -7.73
CA GLY A 68 1.42 7.63 -8.69
C GLY A 68 2.90 7.31 -8.67
N LEU A 69 3.71 8.01 -7.89
CA LEU A 69 5.16 7.79 -7.83
C LEU A 69 5.52 6.49 -7.10
N GLY A 70 4.76 6.11 -6.07
CA GLY A 70 4.97 4.84 -5.35
C GLY A 70 4.89 3.62 -6.27
N PRO A 71 3.80 3.46 -7.02
CA PRO A 71 3.64 2.40 -8.00
C PRO A 71 4.77 2.30 -9.01
N ILE A 72 5.12 3.40 -9.68
CA ILE A 72 6.16 3.38 -10.72
C ILE A 72 7.54 3.11 -10.14
N LEU A 73 7.90 3.71 -8.99
CA LEU A 73 9.16 3.49 -8.30
C LEU A 73 9.29 2.04 -7.84
N GLY A 74 8.21 1.45 -7.33
CA GLY A 74 8.19 0.04 -6.94
C GLY A 74 8.50 -0.90 -8.10
N ILE A 75 7.95 -0.62 -9.29
CA ILE A 75 8.22 -1.40 -10.50
C ILE A 75 9.70 -1.28 -10.89
N TYR A 76 10.24 -0.08 -10.95
CA TYR A 76 11.66 0.12 -11.27
C TYR A 76 12.59 -0.46 -10.21
N GLN A 77 12.25 -0.35 -8.93
CA GLN A 77 13.02 -0.98 -7.86
C GLN A 77 13.09 -2.49 -8.03
N ALA A 78 11.96 -3.14 -8.28
CA ALA A 78 11.91 -4.58 -8.50
C ALA A 78 12.72 -5.00 -9.74
N HIS A 79 12.62 -4.23 -10.82
CA HIS A 79 13.38 -4.45 -12.05
C HIS A 79 14.89 -4.32 -11.82
N VAL A 80 15.34 -3.24 -11.17
CA VAL A 80 16.77 -3.01 -10.86
C VAL A 80 17.32 -4.08 -9.94
N MET A 81 16.58 -4.52 -8.92
CA MET A 81 17.01 -5.62 -8.05
C MET A 81 17.27 -6.91 -8.84
N ARG A 82 16.39 -7.26 -9.77
CA ARG A 82 16.61 -8.43 -10.65
C ARG A 82 17.80 -8.23 -11.59
N TYR A 83 17.91 -7.05 -12.19
CA TYR A 83 19.04 -6.72 -13.07
C TYR A 83 20.37 -6.85 -12.34
N LEU A 84 20.53 -6.28 -11.16
CA LEU A 84 21.75 -6.35 -10.37
C LEU A 84 22.11 -7.80 -9.99
N SER A 85 21.09 -8.58 -9.61
CA SER A 85 21.28 -10.00 -9.31
C SER A 85 21.65 -10.81 -10.54
N ALA A 86 21.01 -10.58 -11.68
CA ALA A 86 21.32 -11.25 -12.94
C ALA A 86 22.73 -10.92 -13.46
N ARG A 87 23.23 -9.72 -13.15
CA ARG A 87 24.60 -9.30 -13.47
C ARG A 87 25.64 -9.81 -12.46
N GLY A 88 25.22 -10.49 -11.39
CA GLY A 88 26.10 -10.94 -10.33
C GLY A 88 26.71 -9.82 -9.47
N LEU A 89 26.14 -8.60 -9.54
CA LEU A 89 26.59 -7.45 -8.75
C LEU A 89 26.10 -7.50 -7.31
N VAL A 90 25.01 -8.21 -7.06
CA VAL A 90 24.51 -8.52 -5.72
C VAL A 90 24.13 -10.00 -5.64
N PRO A 91 24.23 -10.63 -4.46
CA PRO A 91 23.78 -12.02 -4.29
C PRO A 91 22.28 -12.15 -4.61
N ARG A 92 21.91 -13.28 -5.21
CA ARG A 92 20.49 -13.61 -5.38
C ARG A 92 19.84 -13.76 -4.02
N ASN A 93 18.65 -13.15 -3.87
CA ASN A 93 17.86 -13.20 -2.64
C ASN A 93 16.37 -13.22 -2.97
N ASP A 94 15.55 -13.54 -1.98
CA ASP A 94 14.10 -13.66 -2.13
C ASP A 94 13.33 -12.37 -1.70
N ARG A 95 14.04 -11.25 -1.62
CA ARG A 95 13.43 -9.97 -1.26
C ARG A 95 12.30 -9.60 -2.23
N LYS A 96 11.23 -9.13 -1.66
CA LYS A 96 10.06 -8.63 -2.40
C LYS A 96 9.98 -7.11 -2.29
N VAL A 97 9.47 -6.48 -3.33
CA VAL A 97 9.05 -5.09 -3.31
C VAL A 97 7.55 -5.07 -3.13
N TRP A 98 7.10 -4.48 -2.05
CA TRP A 98 5.70 -4.31 -1.73
C TRP A 98 5.27 -2.88 -2.03
N VAL A 99 4.24 -2.72 -2.85
CA VAL A 99 3.66 -1.43 -3.21
C VAL A 99 2.24 -1.37 -2.66
N PHE A 100 2.05 -0.56 -1.65
CA PHE A 100 0.73 -0.29 -1.09
C PHE A 100 0.22 1.01 -1.70
N CYS A 101 -0.95 0.99 -2.31
CA CYS A 101 -1.54 2.16 -2.96
C CYS A 101 -3.06 2.17 -2.82
N GLY A 102 -3.65 3.35 -2.91
CA GLY A 102 -5.11 3.52 -2.98
C GLY A 102 -5.63 3.39 -4.40
N ASP A 103 -6.92 3.09 -4.52
CA ASP A 103 -7.60 3.05 -5.82
C ASP A 103 -7.61 4.42 -6.51
N GLY A 104 -7.72 5.52 -5.75
CA GLY A 104 -7.60 6.87 -6.28
C GLY A 104 -6.20 7.19 -6.84
N GLU A 105 -5.14 6.70 -6.21
CA GLU A 105 -3.77 6.83 -6.73
C GLU A 105 -3.57 6.07 -8.04
N MET A 106 -4.30 4.99 -8.24
CA MET A 106 -4.23 4.21 -9.48
C MET A 106 -4.83 4.95 -10.70
N ASP A 107 -5.50 6.08 -10.50
CA ASP A 107 -5.95 6.95 -11.61
C ASP A 107 -4.81 7.73 -12.25
N GLU A 108 -3.73 7.97 -11.51
CA GLU A 108 -2.58 8.69 -12.00
C GLU A 108 -1.91 7.93 -13.17
N PRO A 109 -1.53 8.62 -14.25
CA PRO A 109 -0.86 7.98 -15.39
C PRO A 109 0.42 7.24 -14.99
N GLU A 110 1.17 7.79 -14.03
CA GLU A 110 2.39 7.20 -13.50
C GLU A 110 2.13 5.84 -12.84
N SER A 111 1.01 5.69 -12.13
CA SER A 111 0.63 4.43 -11.50
C SER A 111 0.45 3.31 -12.52
N LYS A 112 -0.12 3.62 -13.68
CA LYS A 112 -0.44 2.65 -14.74
C LYS A 112 0.70 2.48 -15.74
N GLY A 113 1.60 3.46 -15.84
CA GLY A 113 2.55 3.57 -16.94
C GLY A 113 3.52 2.39 -17.10
N ALA A 114 3.88 1.71 -16.04
CA ALA A 114 4.84 0.62 -16.08
C ALA A 114 4.26 -0.76 -15.69
N ILE A 115 2.94 -0.89 -15.50
CA ILE A 115 2.28 -2.16 -15.17
C ILE A 115 2.53 -3.21 -16.27
N GLY A 116 2.42 -2.80 -17.55
CA GLY A 116 2.70 -3.66 -18.69
C GLY A 116 4.17 -4.06 -18.79
N LEU A 117 5.10 -3.18 -18.41
CA LEU A 117 6.52 -3.51 -18.34
C LEU A 117 6.75 -4.61 -17.29
N ALA A 118 6.24 -4.42 -16.09
CA ALA A 118 6.40 -5.39 -15.01
C ALA A 118 5.84 -6.77 -15.36
N GLY A 119 4.71 -6.83 -16.08
CA GLY A 119 4.14 -8.08 -16.58
C GLY A 119 5.02 -8.75 -17.63
N ARG A 120 5.50 -8.00 -18.63
CA ARG A 120 6.41 -8.55 -19.67
C ARG A 120 7.72 -9.06 -19.09
N GLU A 121 8.28 -8.34 -18.13
CA GLU A 121 9.52 -8.72 -17.44
C GLU A 121 9.30 -9.81 -16.38
N GLN A 122 8.05 -10.19 -16.14
CA GLN A 122 7.69 -11.21 -15.15
C GLN A 122 8.36 -10.94 -13.78
N LEU A 123 8.14 -9.74 -13.25
CA LEU A 123 8.74 -9.31 -11.99
C LEU A 123 8.12 -10.04 -10.80
N GLU A 124 8.51 -11.29 -10.58
CA GLU A 124 8.04 -12.16 -9.50
C GLU A 124 8.36 -11.66 -8.09
N ASN A 125 9.27 -10.70 -7.98
CA ASN A 125 9.66 -10.04 -6.75
C ASN A 125 8.84 -8.78 -6.44
N LEU A 126 7.77 -8.50 -7.19
CA LEU A 126 6.93 -7.33 -7.05
C LEU A 126 5.50 -7.71 -6.65
N ILE A 127 4.98 -7.06 -5.63
CA ILE A 127 3.64 -7.28 -5.11
C ILE A 127 2.94 -5.93 -4.94
N PHE A 128 1.77 -5.79 -5.56
CA PHE A 128 0.89 -4.63 -5.35
C PHE A 128 -0.23 -4.99 -4.38
N VAL A 129 -0.50 -4.10 -3.44
CA VAL A 129 -1.66 -4.15 -2.55
C VAL A 129 -2.46 -2.88 -2.80
N VAL A 130 -3.56 -3.00 -3.54
CA VAL A 130 -4.44 -1.87 -3.84
C VAL A 130 -5.61 -1.86 -2.87
N ASN A 131 -5.66 -0.83 -2.03
CA ASN A 131 -6.75 -0.62 -1.09
C ASN A 131 -7.89 0.12 -1.79
N CYS A 132 -8.95 -0.60 -2.15
CA CYS A 132 -10.12 -0.04 -2.81
C CYS A 132 -11.12 0.46 -1.76
N ASN A 133 -10.85 1.64 -1.19
CA ASN A 133 -11.74 2.29 -0.24
C ASN A 133 -12.78 3.21 -0.91
N LEU A 134 -12.77 3.30 -2.23
CA LEU A 134 -13.70 4.06 -3.06
C LEU A 134 -13.71 5.57 -2.77
N GLN A 135 -12.58 6.08 -2.30
CA GLN A 135 -12.40 7.47 -1.92
C GLN A 135 -11.28 8.12 -2.74
N ARG A 136 -11.49 9.38 -3.12
CA ARG A 136 -10.48 10.28 -3.70
C ARG A 136 -10.29 11.49 -2.80
N LEU A 137 -9.29 12.34 -3.10
CA LEU A 137 -9.04 13.56 -2.33
C LEU A 137 -10.23 14.53 -2.36
N ASP A 138 -10.94 14.60 -3.47
CA ASP A 138 -12.06 15.50 -3.73
C ASP A 138 -13.43 14.86 -3.48
N GLY A 139 -13.48 13.62 -2.97
CA GLY A 139 -14.73 12.93 -2.65
C GLY A 139 -14.77 11.46 -3.04
N PRO A 140 -15.95 10.87 -3.03
CA PRO A 140 -16.10 9.46 -3.40
C PRO A 140 -15.85 9.24 -4.89
N VAL A 141 -15.32 8.07 -5.24
CA VAL A 141 -15.14 7.66 -6.64
C VAL A 141 -16.51 7.49 -7.30
N ARG A 142 -16.78 8.27 -8.34
CA ARG A 142 -18.01 8.14 -9.13
C ARG A 142 -17.99 6.83 -9.92
N GLY A 143 -19.11 6.10 -9.91
CA GLY A 143 -19.20 4.80 -10.58
C GLY A 143 -18.35 3.73 -9.91
N ASN A 144 -18.17 3.83 -8.63
CA ASN A 144 -17.31 3.01 -7.77
C ASN A 144 -17.40 1.50 -7.99
N GLY A 145 -18.55 0.97 -8.39
CA GLY A 145 -18.70 -0.45 -8.69
C GLY A 145 -17.91 -0.94 -9.91
N LYS A 146 -17.36 -0.02 -10.72
CA LYS A 146 -16.56 -0.36 -11.92
C LYS A 146 -15.07 -0.21 -11.72
N ILE A 147 -14.60 0.62 -10.78
CA ILE A 147 -13.16 0.86 -10.61
C ILE A 147 -12.38 -0.42 -10.24
N ILE A 148 -12.96 -1.27 -9.40
CA ILE A 148 -12.35 -2.54 -9.00
C ILE A 148 -12.20 -3.48 -10.20
N GLN A 149 -13.25 -3.59 -11.05
CA GLN A 149 -13.21 -4.40 -12.26
C GLN A 149 -12.25 -3.82 -13.30
N GLU A 150 -12.20 -2.50 -13.42
CA GLU A 150 -11.26 -1.80 -14.31
C GLU A 150 -9.82 -2.12 -13.91
N LEU A 151 -9.46 -1.92 -12.65
CA LEU A 151 -8.12 -2.22 -12.13
C LEU A 151 -7.79 -3.71 -12.28
N GLU A 152 -8.72 -4.60 -11.94
CA GLU A 152 -8.54 -6.04 -12.15
C GLU A 152 -8.26 -6.35 -13.63
N GLY A 153 -9.01 -5.73 -14.53
CA GLY A 153 -8.83 -5.89 -15.98
C GLY A 153 -7.47 -5.40 -16.47
N ILE A 154 -7.00 -4.25 -15.98
CA ILE A 154 -5.69 -3.68 -16.32
C ILE A 154 -4.56 -4.63 -15.89
N PHE A 155 -4.56 -5.07 -14.64
CA PHE A 155 -3.53 -5.96 -14.11
C PHE A 155 -3.55 -7.33 -14.80
N ARG A 156 -4.73 -7.95 -14.96
CA ARG A 156 -4.86 -9.23 -15.65
C ARG A 156 -4.45 -9.14 -17.12
N GLY A 157 -4.86 -8.08 -17.82
CA GLY A 157 -4.49 -7.82 -19.20
C GLY A 157 -2.98 -7.64 -19.40
N ALA A 158 -2.29 -7.15 -18.38
CA ALA A 158 -0.82 -7.05 -18.34
C ALA A 158 -0.11 -8.34 -17.89
N GLY A 159 -0.84 -9.44 -17.65
CA GLY A 159 -0.28 -10.74 -17.28
C GLY A 159 -0.01 -10.92 -15.79
N TRP A 160 -0.58 -10.08 -14.93
CA TRP A 160 -0.45 -10.22 -13.48
C TRP A 160 -1.39 -11.27 -12.91
N ASN A 161 -0.96 -11.94 -11.84
CA ASN A 161 -1.85 -12.72 -11.00
C ASN A 161 -2.60 -11.78 -10.04
N VAL A 162 -3.93 -11.74 -10.15
CA VAL A 162 -4.77 -10.86 -9.35
C VAL A 162 -5.62 -11.66 -8.37
N ILE A 163 -5.46 -11.34 -7.09
CA ILE A 163 -6.26 -11.88 -6.00
C ILE A 163 -7.16 -10.76 -5.47
N LYS A 164 -8.46 -11.00 -5.46
CA LYS A 164 -9.44 -10.07 -4.92
C LYS A 164 -9.84 -10.50 -3.51
N VAL A 165 -9.65 -9.59 -2.56
CA VAL A 165 -10.05 -9.79 -1.16
C VAL A 165 -11.19 -8.81 -0.86
N ILE A 166 -12.34 -9.32 -0.44
CA ILE A 166 -13.51 -8.49 -0.13
C ILE A 166 -13.56 -8.19 1.36
N TRP A 167 -13.55 -9.22 2.20
CA TRP A 167 -13.41 -9.11 3.66
C TRP A 167 -12.94 -10.43 4.28
N GLY A 168 -12.55 -10.39 5.54
CA GLY A 168 -12.18 -11.58 6.30
C GLY A 168 -13.37 -12.20 7.04
N SER A 169 -13.25 -13.46 7.44
CA SER A 169 -14.30 -14.23 8.14
C SER A 169 -14.85 -13.61 9.43
N TYR A 170 -14.11 -12.69 10.04
CA TYR A 170 -14.58 -11.97 11.25
C TYR A 170 -15.65 -10.92 10.97
N TRP A 171 -15.77 -10.45 9.72
CA TRP A 171 -16.79 -9.48 9.33
C TRP A 171 -18.19 -10.08 9.36
N ASP A 172 -18.33 -11.35 9.05
CA ASP A 172 -19.64 -12.03 9.07
C ASP A 172 -20.26 -11.97 10.45
N SER A 173 -19.46 -12.21 11.50
CA SER A 173 -19.91 -12.10 12.90
C SER A 173 -20.22 -10.67 13.31
N LEU A 174 -19.48 -9.68 12.79
CA LEU A 174 -19.73 -8.27 13.04
C LEU A 174 -21.04 -7.84 12.40
N LEU A 175 -21.26 -8.17 11.13
CA LEU A 175 -22.47 -7.83 10.39
C LEU A 175 -23.71 -8.53 10.98
N ALA A 176 -23.57 -9.80 11.42
CA ALA A 176 -24.67 -10.52 12.06
C ALA A 176 -25.11 -9.90 13.41
N ASN A 177 -24.20 -9.18 14.07
CA ASN A 177 -24.48 -8.49 15.34
C ASN A 177 -24.96 -7.04 15.14
N ASP A 178 -24.90 -6.49 13.95
CA ASP A 178 -25.41 -5.16 13.64
C ASP A 178 -26.94 -5.21 13.51
N LYS A 179 -27.64 -4.81 14.60
CA LYS A 179 -29.10 -4.75 14.64
C LYS A 179 -29.69 -3.46 14.07
N SER A 180 -28.83 -2.47 13.85
CA SER A 180 -29.25 -1.13 13.38
C SER A 180 -29.14 -0.99 11.86
N GLY A 181 -28.29 -1.77 11.21
CA GLY A 181 -28.03 -1.70 9.78
C GLY A 181 -27.29 -0.42 9.35
N HIS A 182 -26.49 0.17 10.24
CA HIS A 182 -25.70 1.38 9.98
C HIS A 182 -24.27 1.07 9.54
#